data_bb8a8965f3ad760ef0c23973d6a9fa0d
#
_entry.id   bb8a8965f3ad760ef0c23973d6a9fa0d
#
_cell.length_a   1.000
_cell.length_b   1.000
_cell.length_c   1.000
_cell.angle_alpha   90.00
_cell.angle_beta   90.00
_cell.angle_gamma   90.00
#
_symmetry.space_group_name_H-M   'P 1'
#
loop_
_entity.id
_entity.type
_entity.pdbx_description
1 polymer ?
#
loop_
_entity_poly.entity_id
_entity_poly.type
_entity_poly.pdbx_seq_one_letter_code
_entity_poly.pdbx_strand_id
1 'polypeptide(L)'
;MALLIDNTERKLLPTWKSFTSSFPELQPLRPSSLERGDISSFVHDWKECKNLANAGDLISAAIVNARTEEAEVIEAANYILFSNDAPSPALSKVSKSILQIDDKDVERGDNFDIYLRIAKIKDLLIKYPTDAILHIVIARNYLLLGQIKYAQNHVETALYFDCHNRYITRCAARFYIHLKEHERALHVVRRSSLTKIDPWLMASEIGISQLLNKTSRNIKKGLAIIDSNNYNAFDITELCSAIGTQELMSGAYSKSRKLFNTSLEMPNSNSLAQAKWVSNEDNIELNFGHVNFNSGSFWEAKCYNSFKMEDYVKSLDFAKQWIEQEPYSTRAILQAYGLSVTYLHNLSQGQEIMEKALKTHIGNPVFINNYAYSLALDGKIDEAERVVSKIKKIDLLSTSTADICLTATKGMIAFRKGDADKGMSLYINAIEKSRDRTDYPELNHSALLNFCREILIYENSVENKNYVLSIIEKLPHDDKNKELANLREQVTVLLNKECE
;
A
#
# COMPACT_ATOMS: atom_id res chain seq x y z
N MET A 1 0.54 -13.04 -19.50
CA MET A 1 1.65 -12.22 -19.00
C MET A 1 1.19 -11.49 -17.75
N ALA A 2 1.86 -11.65 -16.61
CA ALA A 2 1.54 -10.93 -15.39
C ALA A 2 2.07 -9.50 -15.46
N LEU A 3 1.40 -8.57 -14.78
CA LEU A 3 1.94 -7.25 -14.47
C LEU A 3 2.40 -7.28 -13.01
N LEU A 4 3.70 -7.45 -12.80
CA LEU A 4 4.26 -7.72 -11.47
C LEU A 4 4.64 -6.47 -10.69
N ILE A 5 4.96 -5.40 -11.38
CA ILE A 5 5.42 -4.16 -10.74
C ILE A 5 4.57 -3.02 -11.29
N ASP A 6 4.02 -2.28 -10.36
CA ASP A 6 3.58 -0.93 -10.66
C ASP A 6 4.86 -0.07 -10.74
N ASN A 7 5.46 0.03 -11.94
CA ASN A 7 6.63 0.89 -12.21
C ASN A 7 6.30 2.37 -12.04
N THR A 8 5.10 2.69 -11.54
CA THR A 8 4.77 4.05 -11.21
C THR A 8 5.63 4.52 -10.04
N GLU A 9 6.20 5.69 -10.19
CA GLU A 9 6.94 6.35 -9.12
C GLU A 9 6.12 6.37 -7.83
N ARG A 10 6.75 5.98 -6.72
CA ARG A 10 6.09 6.06 -5.43
C ARG A 10 5.85 7.52 -5.06
N LYS A 11 4.59 7.89 -4.88
CA LYS A 11 4.20 9.21 -4.35
C LYS A 11 3.90 9.08 -2.85
N LEU A 12 4.18 10.14 -2.11
CA LEU A 12 3.83 10.18 -0.69
C LEU A 12 2.35 10.47 -0.51
N LEU A 13 1.55 9.41 -0.52
CA LEU A 13 0.10 9.49 -0.37
C LEU A 13 -0.32 9.30 1.09
N PRO A 14 -1.46 9.89 1.52
CA PRO A 14 -1.97 9.63 2.86
C PRO A 14 -2.25 8.14 3.07
N THR A 15 -1.97 7.64 4.27
CA THR A 15 -2.26 6.26 4.67
C THR A 15 -3.58 6.20 5.44
N TRP A 16 -4.23 5.04 5.41
CA TRP A 16 -5.44 4.75 6.18
C TRP A 16 -5.24 3.45 6.94
N LYS A 17 -4.60 3.55 8.08
CA LYS A 17 -4.32 2.39 8.93
C LYS A 17 -5.53 2.02 9.79
N SER A 18 -5.59 0.74 10.19
CA SER A 18 -6.58 0.29 11.16
C SER A 18 -6.23 0.82 12.55
N PHE A 19 -7.24 1.23 13.32
CA PHE A 19 -7.07 1.46 14.75
C PHE A 19 -6.81 0.16 15.54
N THR A 20 -6.97 -1.00 14.91
CA THR A 20 -6.75 -2.30 15.56
C THR A 20 -5.31 -2.77 15.53
N SER A 21 -4.45 -2.16 14.71
CA SER A 21 -3.02 -2.45 14.81
C SER A 21 -2.52 -2.04 16.19
N SER A 22 -1.83 -2.94 16.88
CA SER A 22 -1.09 -2.63 18.10
C SER A 22 -0.38 -1.28 17.92
N PHE A 23 -0.47 -0.39 18.90
CA PHE A 23 0.20 0.90 18.89
C PHE A 23 1.69 0.80 19.27
N PRO A 24 2.57 0.12 18.56
CA PRO A 24 4.00 0.27 18.80
C PRO A 24 4.46 1.72 18.50
N GLU A 25 3.64 2.47 17.75
CA GLU A 25 3.87 3.88 17.44
C GLU A 25 3.46 4.83 18.58
N LEU A 26 2.72 4.34 19.60
CA LEU A 26 2.50 5.05 20.87
C LEU A 26 3.60 4.77 21.90
N GLN A 27 4.57 3.91 21.59
CA GLN A 27 5.82 4.02 22.33
C GLN A 27 6.32 5.45 22.12
N PRO A 28 6.52 6.20 23.22
CA PRO A 28 6.98 7.57 23.11
C PRO A 28 8.22 7.56 22.23
N LEU A 29 8.14 8.22 21.09
CA LEU A 29 9.30 8.55 20.28
C LEU A 29 10.13 9.46 21.17
N ARG A 30 10.92 8.86 22.05
CA ARG A 30 11.88 9.62 22.84
C ARG A 30 13.05 9.92 21.94
N PRO A 31 13.22 11.16 21.49
CA PRO A 31 14.55 11.66 21.36
C PRO A 31 15.15 11.58 22.77
N SER A 32 16.31 10.98 22.89
CA SER A 32 17.04 10.86 24.17
C SER A 32 17.35 12.20 24.85
N SER A 33 16.86 13.29 24.32
CA SER A 33 17.11 14.67 24.74
C SER A 33 15.88 15.51 25.08
N LEU A 34 14.64 15.00 24.95
CA LEU A 34 13.47 15.77 25.38
C LEU A 34 13.26 15.59 26.87
N GLU A 35 13.34 16.69 27.60
CA GLU A 35 12.84 16.78 28.98
C GLU A 35 11.39 16.29 28.99
N ARG A 36 11.06 15.44 29.99
CA ARG A 36 9.69 14.98 30.20
C ARG A 36 8.83 16.20 30.51
N GLY A 37 7.82 16.45 29.68
CA GLY A 37 6.88 17.54 29.92
C GLY A 37 6.14 17.37 31.25
N ASP A 38 5.63 18.48 31.78
CA ASP A 38 4.88 18.51 33.03
C ASP A 38 3.42 18.06 32.81
N ILE A 39 2.94 17.12 33.61
CA ILE A 39 1.53 16.65 33.62
C ILE A 39 0.86 16.89 34.98
N SER A 40 1.48 17.66 35.89
CA SER A 40 1.03 17.85 37.26
C SER A 40 -0.39 18.42 37.37
N SER A 41 -0.78 19.31 36.48
CA SER A 41 -2.15 19.86 36.45
C SER A 41 -3.20 18.78 36.15
N PHE A 42 -2.94 17.90 35.18
CA PHE A 42 -3.84 16.79 34.84
C PHE A 42 -3.89 15.74 35.93
N VAL A 43 -2.77 15.50 36.61
CA VAL A 43 -2.72 14.61 37.79
C VAL A 43 -3.54 15.22 38.95
N HIS A 44 -3.47 16.53 39.16
CA HIS A 44 -4.26 17.23 40.16
C HIS A 44 -5.76 17.10 39.86
N ASP A 45 -6.19 17.42 38.61
CA ASP A 45 -7.59 17.34 38.20
C ASP A 45 -8.13 15.92 38.35
N TRP A 46 -7.33 14.90 38.02
CA TRP A 46 -7.66 13.50 38.21
C TRP A 46 -7.86 13.14 39.69
N LYS A 47 -6.99 13.62 40.56
CA LYS A 47 -7.09 13.36 42.00
C LYS A 47 -8.29 14.04 42.66
N GLU A 48 -8.62 15.27 42.23
CA GLU A 48 -9.77 16.00 42.73
C GLU A 48 -11.12 15.43 42.22
N CYS A 49 -11.18 14.97 41.01
CA CYS A 49 -12.43 14.44 40.43
C CYS A 49 -12.17 13.28 39.47
N LYS A 50 -12.38 12.04 39.95
CA LYS A 50 -12.22 10.82 39.14
C LYS A 50 -13.44 10.60 38.25
N ASN A 51 -13.32 11.02 36.98
CA ASN A 51 -14.31 10.81 35.94
C ASN A 51 -13.63 10.49 34.59
N LEU A 52 -14.41 10.04 33.59
CA LEU A 52 -13.88 9.66 32.26
C LEU A 52 -13.17 10.82 31.54
N ALA A 53 -13.62 12.06 31.71
CA ALA A 53 -13.01 13.22 31.06
C ALA A 53 -11.60 13.46 31.61
N ASN A 54 -11.47 13.61 32.93
CA ASN A 54 -10.17 13.84 33.58
C ASN A 54 -9.21 12.64 33.38
N ALA A 55 -9.72 11.41 33.38
CA ALA A 55 -8.92 10.22 33.06
C ALA A 55 -8.41 10.27 31.61
N GLY A 56 -9.25 10.65 30.67
CA GLY A 56 -8.89 10.79 29.25
C GLY A 56 -7.88 11.90 29.01
N ASP A 57 -8.04 13.05 29.68
CA ASP A 57 -7.13 14.19 29.60
C ASP A 57 -5.75 13.84 30.18
N LEU A 58 -5.72 13.19 31.35
CA LEU A 58 -4.48 12.72 31.95
C LEU A 58 -3.74 11.71 31.06
N ILE A 59 -4.44 10.73 30.51
CA ILE A 59 -3.83 9.76 29.58
C ILE A 59 -3.31 10.45 28.34
N SER A 60 -4.06 11.38 27.77
CA SER A 60 -3.64 12.13 26.58
C SER A 60 -2.38 12.97 26.85
N ALA A 61 -2.36 13.67 27.98
CA ALA A 61 -1.20 14.44 28.42
C ALA A 61 0.01 13.55 28.68
N ALA A 62 -0.19 12.39 29.31
CA ALA A 62 0.88 11.43 29.62
C ALA A 62 1.50 10.83 28.34
N ILE A 63 0.71 10.55 27.32
CA ILE A 63 1.20 10.07 26.01
C ILE A 63 2.07 11.12 25.34
N VAL A 64 1.58 12.38 25.27
CA VAL A 64 2.32 13.48 24.65
C VAL A 64 3.64 13.74 25.35
N ASN A 65 3.65 13.64 26.68
CA ASN A 65 4.81 13.95 27.53
C ASN A 65 5.65 12.73 27.90
N ALA A 66 5.39 11.55 27.30
CA ALA A 66 6.11 10.30 27.54
C ALA A 66 6.14 9.86 29.03
N ARG A 67 4.99 9.97 29.72
CA ARG A 67 4.81 9.66 31.14
C ARG A 67 3.77 8.57 31.40
N THR A 68 3.58 7.64 30.46
CA THR A 68 2.57 6.59 30.52
C THR A 68 2.79 5.55 31.63
N GLU A 69 3.97 5.55 32.25
CA GLU A 69 4.37 4.61 33.31
C GLU A 69 4.03 5.10 34.73
N GLU A 70 3.49 6.33 34.87
CA GLU A 70 3.18 6.91 36.16
C GLU A 70 1.97 6.24 36.80
N ALA A 71 2.00 6.13 38.15
CA ALA A 71 0.98 5.39 38.92
C ALA A 71 -0.43 5.97 38.69
N GLU A 72 -0.56 7.29 38.61
CA GLU A 72 -1.84 7.97 38.40
C GLU A 72 -2.36 7.73 36.99
N VAL A 73 -1.48 7.61 36.00
CA VAL A 73 -1.85 7.29 34.59
C VAL A 73 -2.33 5.85 34.48
N ILE A 74 -1.66 4.93 35.16
CA ILE A 74 -2.08 3.51 35.26
C ILE A 74 -3.43 3.42 35.98
N GLU A 75 -3.63 4.18 37.04
CA GLU A 75 -4.92 4.25 37.74
C GLU A 75 -6.04 4.78 36.84
N ALA A 76 -5.79 5.86 36.10
CA ALA A 76 -6.75 6.42 35.14
C ALA A 76 -7.09 5.43 34.02
N ALA A 77 -6.10 4.69 33.51
CA ALA A 77 -6.31 3.65 32.51
C ALA A 77 -7.18 2.50 33.03
N ASN A 78 -6.94 2.06 34.27
CA ASN A 78 -7.79 1.08 34.93
C ASN A 78 -9.23 1.61 35.15
N TYR A 79 -9.37 2.85 35.59
CA TYR A 79 -10.69 3.46 35.78
C TYR A 79 -11.48 3.47 34.46
N ILE A 80 -10.85 3.83 33.34
CA ILE A 80 -11.52 3.83 32.02
C ILE A 80 -12.01 2.44 31.64
N LEU A 81 -11.24 1.38 31.91
CA LEU A 81 -11.63 0.02 31.50
C LEU A 81 -12.69 -0.60 32.39
N PHE A 82 -12.72 -0.25 33.70
CA PHE A 82 -13.58 -0.90 34.67
C PHE A 82 -14.69 0.00 35.23
N SER A 83 -14.80 1.25 34.74
CA SER A 83 -15.93 2.13 35.13
C SER A 83 -17.25 1.67 34.49
N ASN A 84 -18.35 1.98 35.17
CA ASN A 84 -19.68 1.71 34.62
C ASN A 84 -20.06 2.64 33.46
N ASP A 85 -19.32 3.70 33.27
CA ASP A 85 -19.50 4.63 32.15
C ASP A 85 -18.83 4.02 30.92
N ALA A 86 -19.55 3.94 29.79
CA ALA A 86 -19.03 3.36 28.56
C ALA A 86 -18.00 4.31 27.92
N PRO A 87 -16.68 4.04 28.03
CA PRO A 87 -15.67 4.87 27.40
C PRO A 87 -15.73 4.74 25.86
N SER A 88 -15.20 5.73 25.15
CA SER A 88 -15.05 5.61 23.71
C SER A 88 -14.13 4.44 23.35
N PRO A 89 -14.34 3.76 22.20
CA PRO A 89 -13.47 2.65 21.78
C PRO A 89 -11.99 3.02 21.67
N ALA A 90 -11.70 4.26 21.27
CA ALA A 90 -10.33 4.76 21.18
C ALA A 90 -9.71 4.86 22.58
N LEU A 91 -10.44 5.43 23.54
CA LEU A 91 -9.96 5.59 24.91
C LEU A 91 -9.76 4.24 25.61
N SER A 92 -10.71 3.29 25.45
CA SER A 92 -10.55 1.91 25.93
C SER A 92 -9.30 1.24 25.37
N LYS A 93 -9.04 1.43 24.10
CA LYS A 93 -7.92 0.79 23.44
C LYS A 93 -6.57 1.35 23.90
N VAL A 94 -6.49 2.68 24.04
CA VAL A 94 -5.30 3.34 24.59
C VAL A 94 -5.04 2.89 26.02
N SER A 95 -6.10 2.80 26.84
CA SER A 95 -5.99 2.31 28.23
C SER A 95 -5.48 0.86 28.28
N LYS A 96 -5.97 -0.03 27.42
CA LYS A 96 -5.46 -1.40 27.31
C LYS A 96 -3.98 -1.44 26.91
N SER A 97 -3.57 -0.57 25.98
CA SER A 97 -2.17 -0.47 25.57
C SER A 97 -1.26 -0.02 26.71
N ILE A 98 -1.69 0.97 27.51
CA ILE A 98 -0.94 1.43 28.70
C ILE A 98 -0.80 0.30 29.74
N LEU A 99 -1.85 -0.48 29.94
CA LEU A 99 -1.88 -1.60 30.88
C LEU A 99 -1.27 -2.89 30.32
N GLN A 100 -0.77 -2.87 29.09
CA GLN A 100 -0.20 -4.03 28.38
C GLN A 100 -1.17 -5.23 28.31
N ILE A 101 -2.47 -4.96 28.25
CA ILE A 101 -3.50 -5.97 28.09
C ILE A 101 -3.60 -6.33 26.61
N ASP A 102 -3.17 -7.54 26.24
CA ASP A 102 -3.28 -8.07 24.89
C ASP A 102 -4.75 -8.30 24.51
N ASP A 103 -5.21 -7.62 23.47
CA ASP A 103 -6.47 -7.92 22.79
C ASP A 103 -6.29 -9.17 21.89
N LYS A 104 -6.10 -10.35 22.51
CA LYS A 104 -5.93 -11.61 21.76
C LYS A 104 -7.15 -12.04 20.94
N ASP A 105 -8.27 -11.35 21.06
CA ASP A 105 -9.55 -11.73 20.47
C ASP A 105 -9.89 -11.06 19.12
N VAL A 106 -8.97 -10.32 18.47
CA VAL A 106 -9.32 -9.50 17.28
C VAL A 106 -8.62 -9.88 15.99
N GLU A 107 -7.70 -10.85 15.99
CA GLU A 107 -6.90 -11.20 14.81
C GLU A 107 -7.06 -12.66 14.36
N ARG A 108 -8.23 -13.01 13.82
CA ARG A 108 -8.36 -14.15 12.90
C ARG A 108 -9.27 -13.78 11.74
N GLY A 109 -8.62 -13.66 10.58
CA GLY A 109 -9.10 -12.95 9.42
C GLY A 109 -9.96 -13.78 8.46
N ASP A 110 -11.24 -13.95 8.74
CA ASP A 110 -12.23 -14.29 7.73
C ASP A 110 -13.24 -13.13 7.60
N ASN A 111 -13.96 -13.08 6.44
CA ASN A 111 -15.02 -12.08 6.22
C ASN A 111 -16.02 -12.03 7.39
N PHE A 112 -16.22 -13.14 8.11
CA PHE A 112 -17.05 -13.21 9.30
C PHE A 112 -16.61 -12.20 10.38
N ASP A 113 -15.31 -12.06 10.62
CA ASP A 113 -14.78 -11.09 11.59
C ASP A 113 -15.03 -9.65 11.16
N ILE A 114 -15.05 -9.39 9.84
CA ILE A 114 -15.36 -8.06 9.31
C ILE A 114 -16.83 -7.71 9.56
N TYR A 115 -17.76 -8.64 9.33
CA TYR A 115 -19.19 -8.45 9.60
C TYR A 115 -19.45 -8.24 11.10
N LEU A 116 -18.78 -9.01 11.96
CA LEU A 116 -18.87 -8.86 13.42
C LEU A 116 -18.36 -7.47 13.85
N ARG A 117 -17.23 -7.02 13.30
CA ARG A 117 -16.72 -5.65 13.55
C ARG A 117 -17.70 -4.58 13.10
N ILE A 118 -18.29 -4.73 11.91
CA ILE A 118 -19.33 -3.80 11.43
C ILE A 118 -20.51 -3.75 12.39
N ALA A 119 -20.99 -4.91 12.88
CA ALA A 119 -22.10 -4.97 13.83
C ALA A 119 -21.76 -4.24 15.12
N LYS A 120 -20.60 -4.53 15.74
CA LYS A 120 -20.13 -3.84 16.95
C LYS A 120 -20.02 -2.31 16.76
N ILE A 121 -19.51 -1.86 15.61
CA ILE A 121 -19.39 -0.42 15.35
C ILE A 121 -20.77 0.22 15.15
N LYS A 122 -21.72 -0.48 14.52
CA LYS A 122 -23.11 0.00 14.41
C LYS A 122 -23.76 0.18 15.77
N ASP A 123 -23.56 -0.75 16.70
CA ASP A 123 -24.06 -0.62 18.07
C ASP A 123 -23.47 0.61 18.78
N LEU A 124 -22.18 0.90 18.53
CA LEU A 124 -21.54 2.11 19.04
C LEU A 124 -22.08 3.37 18.36
N LEU A 125 -22.37 3.35 17.06
CA LEU A 125 -22.95 4.48 16.34
C LEU A 125 -24.40 4.78 16.77
N ILE A 126 -25.13 3.80 17.33
CA ILE A 126 -26.43 4.07 17.97
C ILE A 126 -26.23 4.95 19.21
N LYS A 127 -25.16 4.73 19.97
CA LYS A 127 -24.85 5.51 21.17
C LYS A 127 -24.15 6.83 20.84
N TYR A 128 -23.30 6.85 19.82
CA TYR A 128 -22.47 7.99 19.41
C TYR A 128 -22.65 8.28 17.92
N PRO A 129 -23.83 8.76 17.48
CA PRO A 129 -24.15 8.89 16.05
C PRO A 129 -23.32 9.95 15.31
N THR A 130 -22.72 10.88 16.02
CA THR A 130 -21.89 11.98 15.46
C THR A 130 -20.40 11.71 15.56
N ASP A 131 -19.97 10.53 16.04
CA ASP A 131 -18.55 10.18 16.14
C ASP A 131 -17.96 9.94 14.73
N ALA A 132 -17.27 10.95 14.23
CA ALA A 132 -16.68 10.93 12.91
C ALA A 132 -15.59 9.83 12.75
N ILE A 133 -14.91 9.45 13.82
CA ILE A 133 -13.89 8.39 13.79
C ILE A 133 -14.55 7.02 13.60
N LEU A 134 -15.66 6.75 14.32
CA LEU A 134 -16.42 5.50 14.13
C LEU A 134 -16.94 5.39 12.69
N HIS A 135 -17.36 6.49 12.07
CA HIS A 135 -17.74 6.49 10.67
C HIS A 135 -16.57 6.16 9.73
N ILE A 136 -15.37 6.64 10.01
CA ILE A 136 -14.16 6.27 9.23
C ILE A 136 -13.79 4.79 9.43
N VAL A 137 -13.89 4.28 10.66
CA VAL A 137 -13.56 2.87 10.95
C VAL A 137 -14.55 1.92 10.27
N ILE A 138 -15.87 2.20 10.34
CA ILE A 138 -16.86 1.36 9.64
C ILE A 138 -16.74 1.45 8.12
N ALA A 139 -16.41 2.63 7.58
CA ALA A 139 -16.15 2.81 6.14
C ALA A 139 -15.02 1.92 5.65
N ARG A 140 -13.93 1.80 6.42
CA ARG A 140 -12.82 0.90 6.10
C ARG A 140 -13.28 -0.57 6.07
N ASN A 141 -14.10 -1.01 7.01
CA ASN A 141 -14.62 -2.37 7.01
C ASN A 141 -15.54 -2.64 5.81
N TYR A 142 -16.40 -1.69 5.43
CA TYR A 142 -17.21 -1.82 4.21
C TYR A 142 -16.35 -1.87 2.94
N LEU A 143 -15.25 -1.09 2.89
CA LEU A 143 -14.31 -1.14 1.78
C LEU A 143 -13.66 -2.52 1.63
N LEU A 144 -13.27 -3.17 2.76
CA LEU A 144 -12.72 -4.52 2.75
C LEU A 144 -13.69 -5.57 2.20
N LEU A 145 -14.99 -5.35 2.36
CA LEU A 145 -16.06 -6.18 1.77
C LEU A 145 -16.41 -5.81 0.32
N GLY A 146 -15.74 -4.81 -0.26
CA GLY A 146 -16.08 -4.27 -1.58
C GLY A 146 -17.41 -3.50 -1.62
N GLN A 147 -17.99 -3.18 -0.48
CA GLN A 147 -19.26 -2.44 -0.36
C GLN A 147 -19.01 -0.93 -0.44
N ILE A 148 -18.49 -0.48 -1.60
CA ILE A 148 -17.99 0.88 -1.84
C ILE A 148 -19.02 1.95 -1.52
N LYS A 149 -20.29 1.75 -1.90
CA LYS A 149 -21.35 2.73 -1.66
C LYS A 149 -21.60 2.98 -0.17
N TYR A 150 -21.60 1.92 0.65
CA TYR A 150 -21.72 2.06 2.10
C TYR A 150 -20.49 2.73 2.70
N ALA A 151 -19.29 2.34 2.25
CA ALA A 151 -18.05 2.98 2.68
C ALA A 151 -18.07 4.48 2.37
N GLN A 152 -18.47 4.87 1.16
CA GLN A 152 -18.55 6.27 0.73
C GLN A 152 -19.52 7.09 1.60
N ASN A 153 -20.72 6.57 1.87
CA ASN A 153 -21.69 7.26 2.71
C ASN A 153 -21.11 7.57 4.10
N HIS A 154 -20.40 6.62 4.70
CA HIS A 154 -19.77 6.82 6.00
C HIS A 154 -18.57 7.79 5.93
N VAL A 155 -17.76 7.76 4.87
CA VAL A 155 -16.69 8.76 4.67
C VAL A 155 -17.26 10.16 4.55
N GLU A 156 -18.33 10.34 3.78
CA GLU A 156 -18.99 11.63 3.61
C GLU A 156 -19.63 12.12 4.92
N THR A 157 -20.24 11.22 5.70
CA THR A 157 -20.77 11.53 7.03
C THR A 157 -19.66 11.97 7.99
N ALA A 158 -18.52 11.29 8.00
CA ALA A 158 -17.38 11.67 8.82
C ALA A 158 -16.85 13.07 8.46
N LEU A 159 -16.74 13.37 7.16
CA LEU A 159 -16.33 14.69 6.68
C LEU A 159 -17.37 15.78 6.97
N TYR A 160 -18.64 15.42 7.07
CA TYR A 160 -19.71 16.35 7.47
C TYR A 160 -19.55 16.75 8.95
N PHE A 161 -19.28 15.78 9.83
CA PHE A 161 -19.13 16.05 11.25
C PHE A 161 -17.79 16.73 11.59
N ASP A 162 -16.68 16.33 10.97
CA ASP A 162 -15.37 16.88 11.28
C ASP A 162 -14.42 16.91 10.07
N CYS A 163 -14.61 17.88 9.18
CA CYS A 163 -13.78 18.07 7.99
C CYS A 163 -12.41 18.71 8.29
N HIS A 164 -12.17 19.16 9.51
CA HIS A 164 -10.90 19.77 9.92
C HIS A 164 -10.00 18.81 10.68
N ASN A 165 -10.46 17.62 11.00
CA ASN A 165 -9.65 16.61 11.63
C ASN A 165 -8.61 16.02 10.65
N ARG A 166 -7.33 16.07 11.04
CA ARG A 166 -6.21 15.54 10.24
C ARG A 166 -6.45 14.10 9.81
N TYR A 167 -6.80 13.23 10.78
CA TYR A 167 -6.98 11.80 10.54
C TYR A 167 -8.14 11.54 9.54
N ILE A 168 -9.30 12.12 9.80
CA ILE A 168 -10.50 11.97 8.96
C ILE A 168 -10.23 12.45 7.54
N THR A 169 -9.63 13.65 7.40
CA THR A 169 -9.29 14.23 6.09
C THR A 169 -8.33 13.33 5.30
N ARG A 170 -7.30 12.77 5.96
CA ARG A 170 -6.33 11.86 5.33
C ARG A 170 -6.96 10.54 4.93
N CYS A 171 -7.77 9.93 5.79
CA CYS A 171 -8.50 8.69 5.49
C CYS A 171 -9.47 8.86 4.32
N ALA A 172 -10.25 9.95 4.31
CA ALA A 172 -11.16 10.26 3.22
C ALA A 172 -10.41 10.49 1.89
N ALA A 173 -9.29 11.22 1.92
CA ALA A 173 -8.46 11.39 0.73
C ALA A 173 -7.95 10.03 0.22
N ARG A 174 -7.48 9.16 1.11
CA ARG A 174 -7.02 7.80 0.74
C ARG A 174 -8.14 6.96 0.14
N PHE A 175 -9.35 7.06 0.67
CA PHE A 175 -10.52 6.40 0.12
C PHE A 175 -10.78 6.83 -1.35
N TYR A 176 -10.79 8.13 -1.63
CA TYR A 176 -11.00 8.63 -3.00
C TYR A 176 -9.83 8.29 -3.94
N ILE A 177 -8.58 8.23 -3.44
CA ILE A 177 -7.45 7.71 -4.22
C ILE A 177 -7.68 6.25 -4.61
N HIS A 178 -8.16 5.41 -3.69
CA HIS A 178 -8.50 4.01 -3.99
C HIS A 178 -9.57 3.90 -5.10
N LEU A 179 -10.55 4.78 -5.11
CA LEU A 179 -11.57 4.86 -6.16
C LEU A 179 -11.08 5.48 -7.47
N LYS A 180 -9.80 5.90 -7.55
CA LYS A 180 -9.20 6.66 -8.67
C LYS A 180 -9.84 8.05 -8.88
N GLU A 181 -10.56 8.55 -7.88
CA GLU A 181 -11.18 9.90 -7.86
C GLU A 181 -10.18 10.93 -7.29
N HIS A 182 -9.03 11.08 -7.95
CA HIS A 182 -7.89 11.86 -7.43
C HIS A 182 -8.24 13.35 -7.26
N GLU A 183 -9.08 13.92 -8.14
CA GLU A 183 -9.55 15.32 -8.01
C GLU A 183 -10.39 15.51 -6.74
N ARG A 184 -11.21 14.54 -6.42
CA ARG A 184 -12.03 14.57 -5.20
C ARG A 184 -11.17 14.40 -3.96
N ALA A 185 -10.15 13.53 -4.01
CA ALA A 185 -9.16 13.40 -2.93
C ALA A 185 -8.45 14.74 -2.68
N LEU A 186 -8.01 15.42 -3.73
CA LEU A 186 -7.37 16.73 -3.64
C LEU A 186 -8.31 17.79 -3.08
N HIS A 187 -9.58 17.78 -3.52
CA HIS A 187 -10.61 18.69 -3.01
C HIS A 187 -10.81 18.52 -1.50
N VAL A 188 -10.93 17.29 -1.01
CA VAL A 188 -11.11 16.99 0.42
C VAL A 188 -9.97 17.59 1.24
N VAL A 189 -8.71 17.37 0.84
CA VAL A 189 -7.56 17.92 1.56
C VAL A 189 -7.54 19.44 1.50
N ARG A 190 -7.80 20.04 0.34
CA ARG A 190 -7.80 21.50 0.16
C ARG A 190 -8.93 22.23 0.88
N ARG A 191 -10.05 21.54 1.13
CA ARG A 191 -11.20 22.09 1.87
C ARG A 191 -10.86 22.32 3.34
N SER A 192 -9.99 21.50 3.94
CA SER A 192 -9.56 21.69 5.32
C SER A 192 -8.71 22.96 5.46
N SER A 193 -9.10 23.86 6.35
CA SER A 193 -8.31 25.07 6.67
C SER A 193 -6.96 24.73 7.25
N LEU A 194 -6.84 23.58 7.94
CA LEU A 194 -5.59 23.08 8.52
C LEU A 194 -4.53 22.72 7.47
N THR A 195 -4.90 22.46 6.23
CA THR A 195 -3.93 22.13 5.16
C THR A 195 -2.89 23.24 4.94
N LYS A 196 -3.19 24.46 5.36
CA LYS A 196 -2.24 25.58 5.25
C LYS A 196 -1.22 25.65 6.39
N ILE A 197 -1.42 24.91 7.48
CA ILE A 197 -0.58 24.97 8.68
C ILE A 197 -0.11 23.60 9.16
N ASP A 198 -0.82 22.54 8.85
CA ASP A 198 -0.51 21.18 9.26
C ASP A 198 0.44 20.51 8.26
N PRO A 199 1.68 20.13 8.66
CA PRO A 199 2.67 19.55 7.76
C PRO A 199 2.19 18.24 7.11
N TRP A 200 1.39 17.42 7.80
CA TRP A 200 0.91 16.14 7.29
C TRP A 200 -0.18 16.29 6.23
N LEU A 201 -1.08 17.26 6.41
CA LEU A 201 -2.10 17.59 5.40
C LEU A 201 -1.46 18.26 4.19
N MET A 202 -0.44 19.09 4.42
CA MET A 202 0.33 19.72 3.35
C MET A 202 1.10 18.67 2.53
N ALA A 203 1.73 17.69 3.18
CA ALA A 203 2.36 16.54 2.51
C ALA A 203 1.36 15.75 1.65
N SER A 204 0.16 15.50 2.20
CA SER A 204 -0.92 14.82 1.47
C SER A 204 -1.37 15.60 0.23
N GLU A 205 -1.51 16.93 0.34
CA GLU A 205 -1.86 17.80 -0.79
C GLU A 205 -0.80 17.77 -1.88
N ILE A 206 0.49 17.83 -1.50
CA ILE A 206 1.62 17.74 -2.45
C ILE A 206 1.60 16.39 -3.16
N GLY A 207 1.52 15.27 -2.43
CA GLY A 207 1.52 13.94 -3.01
C GLY A 207 0.34 13.68 -3.95
N ILE A 208 -0.87 14.13 -3.61
CA ILE A 208 -2.05 13.99 -4.47
C ILE A 208 -1.94 14.90 -5.70
N SER A 209 -1.39 16.12 -5.55
CA SER A 209 -1.15 17.00 -6.69
C SER A 209 -0.18 16.37 -7.71
N GLN A 210 0.85 15.66 -7.23
CA GLN A 210 1.78 14.89 -8.08
C GLN A 210 1.07 13.78 -8.86
N LEU A 211 0.09 13.07 -8.25
CA LEU A 211 -0.73 12.08 -8.98
C LEU A 211 -1.51 12.68 -10.15
N LEU A 212 -1.88 13.94 -10.03
CA LEU A 212 -2.63 14.68 -11.04
C LEU A 212 -1.73 15.44 -12.03
N ASN A 213 -0.41 15.29 -11.92
CA ASN A 213 0.58 16.09 -12.65
C ASN A 213 0.35 17.61 -12.49
N LYS A 214 -0.09 18.02 -11.29
CA LYS A 214 -0.34 19.42 -10.93
C LYS A 214 0.71 19.93 -9.97
N THR A 215 1.08 21.20 -10.12
CA THR A 215 1.95 21.87 -9.15
C THR A 215 1.17 22.18 -7.87
N SER A 216 1.69 21.76 -6.72
CA SER A 216 1.13 22.14 -5.43
C SER A 216 1.41 23.61 -5.11
N ARG A 217 0.41 24.28 -4.52
CA ARG A 217 0.54 25.67 -4.03
C ARG A 217 1.28 25.78 -2.70
N ASN A 218 1.48 24.64 -2.02
CA ASN A 218 2.00 24.58 -0.66
C ASN A 218 3.52 24.36 -0.57
N ILE A 219 4.23 24.12 -1.68
CA ILE A 219 5.68 23.82 -1.65
C ILE A 219 6.49 24.91 -0.97
N LYS A 220 6.32 26.19 -1.38
CA LYS A 220 7.05 27.31 -0.79
C LYS A 220 6.77 27.46 0.71
N LYS A 221 5.51 27.30 1.10
CA LYS A 221 5.11 27.35 2.51
C LYS A 221 5.62 26.16 3.29
N GLY A 222 5.60 24.98 2.71
CA GLY A 222 6.17 23.77 3.29
C GLY A 222 7.66 23.90 3.58
N LEU A 223 8.43 24.46 2.65
CA LEU A 223 9.85 24.76 2.87
C LEU A 223 10.04 25.76 4.03
N ALA A 224 9.22 26.82 4.09
CA ALA A 224 9.27 27.78 5.20
C ALA A 224 8.95 27.13 6.56
N ILE A 225 8.03 26.16 6.60
CA ILE A 225 7.72 25.38 7.81
C ILE A 225 8.93 24.53 8.22
N ILE A 226 9.57 23.83 7.27
CA ILE A 226 10.76 23.01 7.53
C ILE A 226 11.90 23.88 8.09
N ASP A 227 12.14 25.04 7.49
CA ASP A 227 13.22 25.93 7.87
C ASP A 227 12.95 26.71 9.18
N SER A 228 11.69 26.75 9.64
CA SER A 228 11.29 27.54 10.83
C SER A 228 11.74 26.94 12.16
N ASN A 229 12.10 25.66 12.20
CA ASN A 229 12.40 24.88 13.41
C ASN A 229 11.30 24.92 14.50
N ASN A 230 10.04 25.26 14.11
CA ASN A 230 8.91 25.30 15.04
C ASN A 230 8.19 23.95 15.20
N TYR A 231 8.62 22.94 14.44
CA TYR A 231 8.06 21.61 14.44
C TYR A 231 9.15 20.59 14.75
N ASN A 232 8.79 19.52 15.47
CA ASN A 232 9.74 18.44 15.69
C ASN A 232 9.96 17.63 14.39
N ALA A 233 11.02 16.83 14.35
CA ALA A 233 11.39 16.05 13.16
C ALA A 233 10.28 15.08 12.72
N PHE A 234 9.51 14.52 13.66
CA PHE A 234 8.39 13.62 13.37
C PHE A 234 7.23 14.35 12.68
N ASP A 235 6.91 15.58 13.09
CA ASP A 235 5.81 16.34 12.50
C ASP A 235 6.06 16.68 11.04
N ILE A 236 7.31 16.96 10.67
CA ILE A 236 7.69 17.35 9.30
C ILE A 236 8.16 16.20 8.42
N THR A 237 8.29 14.98 8.95
CA THR A 237 8.88 13.85 8.20
C THR A 237 8.18 13.57 6.87
N GLU A 238 6.84 13.53 6.82
CA GLU A 238 6.12 13.33 5.56
C GLU A 238 6.22 14.55 4.64
N LEU A 239 6.25 15.77 5.19
CA LEU A 239 6.40 16.99 4.40
C LEU A 239 7.76 17.05 3.71
N CYS A 240 8.83 16.72 4.43
CA CYS A 240 10.16 16.59 3.87
C CYS A 240 10.23 15.55 2.77
N SER A 241 9.61 14.36 2.98
CA SER A 241 9.56 13.32 1.98
C SER A 241 8.75 13.71 0.73
N ALA A 242 7.61 14.41 0.89
CA ALA A 242 6.77 14.82 -0.23
C ALA A 242 7.47 15.87 -1.10
N ILE A 243 8.08 16.88 -0.47
CA ILE A 243 8.86 17.92 -1.19
C ILE A 243 10.15 17.29 -1.77
N GLY A 244 10.82 16.41 -1.02
CA GLY A 244 12.00 15.67 -1.48
C GLY A 244 11.71 14.86 -2.76
N THR A 245 10.56 14.21 -2.84
CA THR A 245 10.10 13.52 -4.06
C THR A 245 9.88 14.51 -5.21
N GLN A 246 9.28 15.67 -4.96
CA GLN A 246 9.10 16.70 -5.97
C GLN A 246 10.44 17.23 -6.52
N GLU A 247 11.40 17.46 -5.65
CA GLU A 247 12.75 17.93 -6.04
C GLU A 247 13.50 16.84 -6.81
N LEU A 248 13.33 15.55 -6.44
CA LEU A 248 13.88 14.42 -7.19
C LEU A 248 13.36 14.39 -8.63
N MET A 249 12.04 14.48 -8.80
CA MET A 249 11.38 14.48 -10.12
C MET A 249 11.81 15.67 -10.99
N SER A 250 12.19 16.78 -10.37
CA SER A 250 12.72 17.97 -11.07
C SER A 250 14.22 17.90 -11.36
N GLY A 251 14.91 16.81 -10.98
CA GLY A 251 16.36 16.64 -11.13
C GLY A 251 17.21 17.35 -10.09
N ALA A 252 16.61 17.92 -9.04
CA ALA A 252 17.34 18.63 -7.98
C ALA A 252 17.84 17.67 -6.88
N TYR A 253 18.70 16.71 -7.25
CA TYR A 253 19.16 15.59 -6.42
C TYR A 253 19.76 16.01 -5.08
N SER A 254 20.60 17.05 -5.03
CA SER A 254 21.22 17.52 -3.79
C SER A 254 20.19 18.04 -2.77
N LYS A 255 19.18 18.77 -3.24
CA LYS A 255 18.10 19.29 -2.41
C LYS A 255 17.17 18.17 -1.94
N SER A 256 16.85 17.24 -2.84
CA SER A 256 16.09 16.04 -2.52
C SER A 256 16.78 15.22 -1.42
N ARG A 257 18.08 14.94 -1.55
CA ARG A 257 18.87 14.21 -0.54
C ARG A 257 18.81 14.89 0.83
N LYS A 258 18.97 16.21 0.90
CA LYS A 258 18.89 16.97 2.17
C LYS A 258 17.52 16.76 2.82
N LEU A 259 16.44 16.92 2.06
CA LEU A 259 15.07 16.76 2.56
C LEU A 259 14.78 15.34 3.04
N PHE A 260 15.23 14.32 2.30
CA PHE A 260 15.07 12.92 2.76
C PHE A 260 15.88 12.61 4.00
N ASN A 261 17.09 13.13 4.14
CA ASN A 261 17.88 12.95 5.37
C ASN A 261 17.19 13.61 6.58
N THR A 262 16.62 14.81 6.44
CA THR A 262 15.78 15.41 7.49
C THR A 262 14.54 14.55 7.80
N SER A 263 13.89 14.00 6.77
CA SER A 263 12.77 13.07 6.97
C SER A 263 13.16 11.80 7.74
N LEU A 264 14.40 11.34 7.59
CA LEU A 264 14.91 10.14 8.24
C LEU A 264 15.35 10.35 9.70
N GLU A 265 15.40 11.58 10.21
CA GLU A 265 15.70 11.84 11.63
C GLU A 265 14.67 11.19 12.55
N MET A 266 13.38 11.30 12.23
CA MET A 266 12.28 10.64 12.94
C MET A 266 11.21 10.15 11.95
N PRO A 267 11.49 9.09 11.16
CA PRO A 267 10.59 8.66 10.10
C PRO A 267 9.37 7.92 10.65
N ASN A 268 8.22 8.13 10.02
CA ASN A 268 7.10 7.21 10.14
C ASN A 268 7.17 6.13 9.04
N SER A 269 6.24 5.16 9.07
CA SER A 269 6.22 4.06 8.08
C SER A 269 6.10 4.54 6.63
N ASN A 270 5.36 5.62 6.37
CA ASN A 270 5.14 6.15 5.04
C ASN A 270 6.38 6.88 4.50
N SER A 271 6.98 7.75 5.32
CA SER A 271 8.19 8.49 4.94
C SER A 271 9.41 7.57 4.81
N LEU A 272 9.53 6.56 5.68
CA LEU A 272 10.60 5.56 5.59
C LEU A 272 10.47 4.72 4.30
N ALA A 273 9.27 4.28 3.96
CA ALA A 273 9.03 3.55 2.73
C ALA A 273 9.34 4.41 1.49
N GLN A 274 9.00 5.71 1.51
CA GLN A 274 9.35 6.64 0.44
C GLN A 274 10.87 6.78 0.29
N ALA A 275 11.59 6.95 1.41
CA ALA A 275 13.04 7.05 1.40
C ALA A 275 13.70 5.76 0.90
N LYS A 276 13.18 4.57 1.29
CA LYS A 276 13.68 3.28 0.78
C LYS A 276 13.43 3.12 -0.71
N TRP A 277 12.28 3.53 -1.21
CA TRP A 277 12.01 3.53 -2.64
C TRP A 277 13.01 4.43 -3.39
N VAL A 278 13.22 5.66 -2.91
CA VAL A 278 14.17 6.63 -3.51
C VAL A 278 15.61 6.11 -3.46
N SER A 279 16.00 5.41 -2.39
CA SER A 279 17.37 4.87 -2.27
C SER A 279 17.68 3.74 -3.26
N ASN A 280 16.67 3.20 -3.94
CA ASN A 280 16.86 2.23 -5.02
C ASN A 280 17.20 2.93 -6.35
N GLU A 281 16.94 4.23 -6.48
CA GLU A 281 17.38 5.04 -7.59
C GLU A 281 18.89 5.29 -7.49
N ASP A 282 19.64 4.95 -8.53
CA ASP A 282 21.12 4.95 -8.56
C ASP A 282 21.79 6.32 -8.25
N ASN A 283 20.99 7.39 -8.20
CA ASN A 283 21.49 8.76 -8.06
C ASN A 283 21.39 9.34 -6.64
N ILE A 284 20.75 8.66 -5.68
CA ILE A 284 20.57 9.18 -4.32
C ILE A 284 20.97 8.16 -3.26
N GLU A 285 22.09 8.41 -2.59
CA GLU A 285 22.46 7.74 -1.35
C GLU A 285 21.83 8.46 -0.15
N LEU A 286 21.07 7.72 0.66
CA LEU A 286 20.42 8.21 1.88
C LEU A 286 21.02 7.53 3.12
N ASN A 287 21.10 8.28 4.22
CA ASN A 287 21.63 7.76 5.47
C ASN A 287 20.53 7.14 6.34
N PHE A 288 20.50 5.82 6.42
CA PHE A 288 19.58 5.05 7.28
C PHE A 288 20.18 4.65 8.64
N GLY A 289 21.40 5.12 8.99
CA GLY A 289 22.15 4.65 10.16
C GLY A 289 21.45 4.85 11.51
N HIS A 290 20.51 5.80 11.60
CA HIS A 290 19.75 6.07 12.82
C HIS A 290 18.39 5.36 12.86
N VAL A 291 17.98 4.67 11.79
CA VAL A 291 16.67 4.05 11.69
C VAL A 291 16.71 2.63 12.25
N ASN A 292 16.00 2.40 13.33
CA ASN A 292 15.82 1.05 13.86
C ASN A 292 14.70 0.33 13.10
N PHE A 293 15.05 -0.45 12.08
CA PHE A 293 14.10 -1.24 11.30
C PHE A 293 13.40 -2.35 12.11
N ASN A 294 13.94 -2.76 13.24
CA ASN A 294 13.34 -3.82 14.06
C ASN A 294 12.17 -3.29 14.91
N SER A 295 12.15 -1.99 15.20
CA SER A 295 11.05 -1.35 15.89
C SER A 295 9.93 -0.97 14.92
N GLY A 296 8.69 -1.12 15.34
CA GLY A 296 7.52 -0.63 14.60
C GLY A 296 7.09 -1.45 13.38
N SER A 297 5.95 -1.05 12.83
CA SER A 297 5.28 -1.68 11.69
C SER A 297 5.71 -1.07 10.35
N PHE A 298 7.00 -1.05 10.07
CA PHE A 298 7.58 -0.53 8.83
C PHE A 298 7.55 -1.57 7.70
N TRP A 299 6.40 -2.22 7.50
CA TRP A 299 6.27 -3.41 6.66
C TRP A 299 6.68 -3.19 5.20
N GLU A 300 6.26 -2.08 4.59
CA GLU A 300 6.67 -1.72 3.22
C GLU A 300 8.18 -1.53 3.11
N ALA A 301 8.80 -0.79 4.03
CA ALA A 301 10.23 -0.55 4.03
C ALA A 301 11.04 -1.82 4.31
N LYS A 302 10.57 -2.68 5.23
CA LYS A 302 11.16 -4.01 5.53
C LYS A 302 11.06 -4.92 4.31
N CYS A 303 9.92 -4.93 3.62
CA CYS A 303 9.72 -5.69 2.38
C CYS A 303 10.74 -5.29 1.32
N TYR A 304 10.89 -4.00 1.02
CA TYR A 304 11.88 -3.53 0.04
C TYR A 304 13.32 -3.83 0.46
N ASN A 305 13.63 -3.72 1.76
CA ASN A 305 14.97 -4.02 2.24
C ASN A 305 15.31 -5.50 2.10
N SER A 306 14.40 -6.42 2.49
CA SER A 306 14.62 -7.86 2.33
C SER A 306 14.66 -8.26 0.85
N PHE A 307 13.84 -7.62 0.00
CA PHE A 307 13.88 -7.83 -1.44
C PHE A 307 15.26 -7.48 -2.04
N LYS A 308 15.83 -6.34 -1.66
CA LYS A 308 17.15 -5.92 -2.10
C LYS A 308 18.26 -6.86 -1.61
N MET A 309 18.05 -7.52 -0.47
CA MET A 309 18.97 -8.53 0.07
C MET A 309 18.73 -9.94 -0.51
N GLU A 310 17.83 -10.06 -1.49
CA GLU A 310 17.40 -11.32 -2.11
C GLU A 310 16.78 -12.33 -1.13
N ASP A 311 16.39 -11.90 0.08
CA ASP A 311 15.64 -12.72 1.04
C ASP A 311 14.14 -12.64 0.70
N TYR A 312 13.74 -13.36 -0.37
CA TYR A 312 12.39 -13.29 -0.94
C TYR A 312 11.32 -13.87 -0.01
N VAL A 313 11.67 -14.85 0.82
CA VAL A 313 10.75 -15.44 1.80
C VAL A 313 10.37 -14.41 2.84
N LYS A 314 11.37 -13.77 3.47
CA LYS A 314 11.14 -12.69 4.44
C LYS A 314 10.45 -11.47 3.82
N SER A 315 10.82 -11.14 2.57
CA SER A 315 10.18 -10.06 1.84
C SER A 315 8.68 -10.33 1.64
N LEU A 316 8.31 -11.57 1.31
CA LEU A 316 6.91 -11.98 1.18
C LEU A 316 6.15 -11.92 2.51
N ASP A 317 6.76 -12.35 3.62
CA ASP A 317 6.15 -12.26 4.94
C ASP A 317 5.87 -10.80 5.32
N PHE A 318 6.80 -9.88 5.05
CA PHE A 318 6.58 -8.46 5.24
C PHE A 318 5.54 -7.87 4.29
N ALA A 319 5.49 -8.33 3.04
CA ALA A 319 4.46 -7.92 2.09
C ALA A 319 3.05 -8.34 2.53
N LYS A 320 2.90 -9.53 3.14
CA LYS A 320 1.64 -9.99 3.73
C LYS A 320 1.21 -9.09 4.90
N GLN A 321 2.13 -8.76 5.81
CA GLN A 321 1.87 -7.84 6.90
C GLN A 321 1.49 -6.44 6.39
N TRP A 322 2.13 -5.99 5.30
CA TRP A 322 1.76 -4.74 4.66
C TRP A 322 0.35 -4.78 4.05
N ILE A 323 -0.06 -5.89 3.41
CA ILE A 323 -1.43 -6.09 2.93
C ILE A 323 -2.44 -6.07 4.08
N GLU A 324 -2.15 -6.72 5.21
CA GLU A 324 -3.04 -6.70 6.39
C GLU A 324 -3.24 -5.28 6.91
N GLN A 325 -2.18 -4.49 6.95
CA GLN A 325 -2.25 -3.10 7.38
C GLN A 325 -2.95 -2.19 6.36
N GLU A 326 -2.66 -2.38 5.06
CA GLU A 326 -3.15 -1.56 3.94
C GLU A 326 -3.76 -2.43 2.81
N PRO A 327 -4.87 -3.12 3.05
CA PRO A 327 -5.45 -4.07 2.07
C PRO A 327 -5.99 -3.39 0.80
N TYR A 328 -6.07 -2.07 0.79
CA TYR A 328 -6.39 -1.25 -0.37
C TYR A 328 -5.13 -0.80 -1.16
N SER A 329 -3.93 -1.21 -0.73
CA SER A 329 -2.69 -0.84 -1.43
C SER A 329 -2.42 -1.76 -2.61
N THR A 330 -2.58 -1.25 -3.82
CA THR A 330 -2.24 -1.97 -5.07
C THR A 330 -0.78 -2.42 -5.05
N ARG A 331 0.14 -1.58 -4.54
CA ARG A 331 1.57 -1.89 -4.47
C ARG A 331 1.86 -3.09 -3.56
N ALA A 332 1.25 -3.13 -2.35
CA ALA A 332 1.42 -4.25 -1.43
C ALA A 332 1.01 -5.57 -2.07
N ILE A 333 -0.14 -5.57 -2.75
CA ILE A 333 -0.72 -6.76 -3.39
C ILE A 333 0.16 -7.22 -4.56
N LEU A 334 0.58 -6.31 -5.45
CA LEU A 334 1.44 -6.65 -6.59
C LEU A 334 2.82 -7.13 -6.14
N GLN A 335 3.40 -6.53 -5.11
CA GLN A 335 4.67 -6.97 -4.55
C GLN A 335 4.57 -8.39 -3.98
N ALA A 336 3.54 -8.67 -3.17
CA ALA A 336 3.33 -10.01 -2.62
C ALA A 336 3.06 -11.06 -3.71
N TYR A 337 2.28 -10.71 -4.72
CA TYR A 337 2.00 -11.58 -5.87
C TYR A 337 3.29 -11.86 -6.67
N GLY A 338 4.07 -10.84 -7.02
CA GLY A 338 5.31 -10.98 -7.75
C GLY A 338 6.33 -11.85 -7.00
N LEU A 339 6.48 -11.61 -5.68
CA LEU A 339 7.32 -12.44 -4.83
C LEU A 339 6.88 -13.90 -4.85
N SER A 340 5.57 -14.16 -4.73
CA SER A 340 5.05 -15.54 -4.72
C SER A 340 5.24 -16.24 -6.05
N VAL A 341 4.86 -15.62 -7.16
CA VAL A 341 4.79 -16.28 -8.48
C VAL A 341 6.14 -16.30 -9.18
N THR A 342 6.87 -15.17 -9.17
CA THR A 342 8.11 -15.03 -9.96
C THR A 342 9.35 -15.48 -9.21
N TYR A 343 9.45 -15.13 -7.91
CA TYR A 343 10.67 -15.37 -7.15
C TYR A 343 10.63 -16.69 -6.35
N LEU A 344 9.45 -17.06 -5.83
CA LEU A 344 9.28 -18.28 -5.03
C LEU A 344 8.56 -19.41 -5.77
N HIS A 345 8.14 -19.18 -7.00
CA HIS A 345 7.44 -20.15 -7.87
C HIS A 345 6.21 -20.80 -7.20
N ASN A 346 5.55 -20.10 -6.30
CA ASN A 346 4.36 -20.56 -5.58
C ASN A 346 3.08 -19.97 -6.19
N LEU A 347 2.55 -20.65 -7.21
CA LEU A 347 1.35 -20.24 -7.94
C LEU A 347 0.11 -20.23 -7.03
N SER A 348 -0.04 -21.23 -6.16
CA SER A 348 -1.20 -21.34 -5.25
C SER A 348 -1.30 -20.13 -4.32
N GLN A 349 -0.16 -19.70 -3.75
CA GLN A 349 -0.10 -18.53 -2.89
C GLN A 349 -0.40 -17.23 -3.68
N GLY A 350 0.11 -17.13 -4.92
CA GLY A 350 -0.20 -16.00 -5.80
C GLY A 350 -1.70 -15.93 -6.13
N GLN A 351 -2.34 -17.07 -6.38
CA GLN A 351 -3.78 -17.17 -6.61
C GLN A 351 -4.58 -16.72 -5.39
N GLU A 352 -4.22 -17.17 -4.19
CA GLU A 352 -4.88 -16.77 -2.94
C GLU A 352 -4.79 -15.25 -2.69
N ILE A 353 -3.61 -14.66 -2.93
CA ILE A 353 -3.41 -13.21 -2.81
C ILE A 353 -4.32 -12.45 -3.76
N MET A 354 -4.40 -12.87 -5.04
CA MET A 354 -5.26 -12.20 -6.03
C MET A 354 -6.74 -12.39 -5.75
N GLU A 355 -7.17 -13.57 -5.32
CA GLU A 355 -8.56 -13.83 -4.94
C GLU A 355 -9.02 -12.91 -3.79
N LYS A 356 -8.19 -12.78 -2.75
CA LYS A 356 -8.47 -11.86 -1.63
C LYS A 356 -8.48 -10.40 -2.09
N ALA A 357 -7.52 -10.02 -2.93
CA ALA A 357 -7.41 -8.67 -3.45
C ALA A 357 -8.61 -8.24 -4.30
N LEU A 358 -9.18 -9.15 -5.08
CA LEU A 358 -10.35 -8.87 -5.92
C LEU A 358 -11.62 -8.58 -5.11
N LYS A 359 -11.69 -8.93 -3.83
CA LYS A 359 -12.78 -8.52 -2.93
C LYS A 359 -12.75 -7.02 -2.66
N THR A 360 -11.57 -6.46 -2.42
CA THR A 360 -11.37 -5.02 -2.13
C THR A 360 -11.25 -4.18 -3.40
N HIS A 361 -10.76 -4.76 -4.50
CA HIS A 361 -10.49 -4.10 -5.78
C HIS A 361 -11.36 -4.70 -6.90
N ILE A 362 -12.67 -4.63 -6.72
CA ILE A 362 -13.65 -5.22 -7.66
C ILE A 362 -13.40 -4.66 -9.06
N GLY A 363 -13.30 -5.56 -10.04
CA GLY A 363 -13.16 -5.17 -11.44
C GLY A 363 -11.78 -4.63 -11.83
N ASN A 364 -10.78 -4.67 -10.94
CA ASN A 364 -9.43 -4.22 -11.29
C ASN A 364 -8.82 -5.12 -12.39
N PRO A 365 -8.57 -4.60 -13.60
CA PRO A 365 -8.15 -5.41 -14.73
C PRO A 365 -6.75 -6.02 -14.54
N VAL A 366 -5.86 -5.36 -13.81
CA VAL A 366 -4.52 -5.87 -13.50
C VAL A 366 -4.62 -7.11 -12.61
N PHE A 367 -5.44 -7.06 -11.56
CA PHE A 367 -5.61 -8.18 -10.63
C PHE A 367 -6.33 -9.35 -11.27
N ILE A 368 -7.37 -9.07 -12.09
CA ILE A 368 -8.07 -10.10 -12.87
C ILE A 368 -7.09 -10.78 -13.84
N ASN A 369 -6.27 -9.99 -14.55
CA ASN A 369 -5.25 -10.53 -15.44
C ASN A 369 -4.24 -11.41 -14.70
N ASN A 370 -3.68 -10.93 -13.59
CA ASN A 370 -2.68 -11.66 -12.83
C ASN A 370 -3.24 -12.95 -12.24
N TYR A 371 -4.49 -12.93 -11.75
CA TYR A 371 -5.18 -14.12 -11.28
C TYR A 371 -5.37 -15.14 -12.41
N ALA A 372 -5.91 -14.70 -13.55
CA ALA A 372 -6.10 -15.56 -14.72
C ALA A 372 -4.77 -16.12 -15.26
N TYR A 373 -3.71 -15.32 -15.29
CA TYR A 373 -2.38 -15.75 -15.70
C TYR A 373 -1.84 -16.87 -14.79
N SER A 374 -1.91 -16.70 -13.47
CA SER A 374 -1.46 -17.73 -12.53
C SER A 374 -2.30 -19.01 -12.58
N LEU A 375 -3.64 -18.90 -12.80
CA LEU A 375 -4.50 -20.04 -13.04
C LEU A 375 -4.12 -20.79 -14.32
N ALA A 376 -3.86 -20.07 -15.40
CA ALA A 376 -3.46 -20.67 -16.67
C ALA A 376 -2.08 -21.34 -16.57
N LEU A 377 -1.13 -20.75 -15.83
CA LEU A 377 0.15 -21.41 -15.53
C LEU A 377 -0.02 -22.72 -14.74
N ASP A 378 -0.99 -22.77 -13.83
CA ASP A 378 -1.31 -23.93 -13.00
C ASP A 378 -2.19 -24.97 -13.73
N GLY A 379 -2.45 -24.79 -15.04
CA GLY A 379 -3.27 -25.71 -15.83
C GLY A 379 -4.78 -25.56 -15.64
N LYS A 380 -5.26 -24.63 -14.81
CA LYS A 380 -6.70 -24.36 -14.56
C LYS A 380 -7.30 -23.46 -15.64
N ILE A 381 -7.28 -23.96 -16.90
CA ILE A 381 -7.54 -23.12 -18.10
C ILE A 381 -8.97 -22.59 -18.16
N ASP A 382 -9.98 -23.45 -17.86
CA ASP A 382 -11.39 -23.03 -17.89
C ASP A 382 -11.73 -22.01 -16.81
N GLU A 383 -11.05 -22.08 -15.66
CA GLU A 383 -11.18 -21.10 -14.60
C GLU A 383 -10.55 -19.77 -15.00
N ALA A 384 -9.34 -19.81 -15.60
CA ALA A 384 -8.67 -18.63 -16.14
C ALA A 384 -9.56 -17.89 -17.16
N GLU A 385 -10.18 -18.62 -18.09
CA GLU A 385 -11.10 -18.05 -19.07
C GLU A 385 -12.33 -17.40 -18.42
N ARG A 386 -12.93 -18.05 -17.43
CA ARG A 386 -14.06 -17.48 -16.66
C ARG A 386 -13.67 -16.21 -15.92
N VAL A 387 -12.45 -16.15 -15.38
CA VAL A 387 -11.94 -14.96 -14.69
C VAL A 387 -11.75 -13.80 -15.68
N VAL A 388 -11.13 -14.06 -16.82
CA VAL A 388 -10.90 -13.04 -17.87
C VAL A 388 -12.21 -12.50 -18.44
N SER A 389 -13.25 -13.32 -18.57
CA SER A 389 -14.55 -12.90 -19.11
C SER A 389 -15.27 -11.84 -18.26
N LYS A 390 -14.88 -11.68 -16.99
CA LYS A 390 -15.43 -10.66 -16.08
C LYS A 390 -14.98 -9.22 -16.44
N ILE A 391 -13.92 -9.06 -17.25
CA ILE A 391 -13.45 -7.76 -17.70
C ILE A 391 -14.35 -7.24 -18.82
N LYS A 392 -15.02 -6.12 -18.60
CA LYS A 392 -15.77 -5.43 -19.65
C LYS A 392 -14.82 -4.66 -20.56
N LYS A 393 -15.09 -4.64 -21.87
CA LYS A 393 -14.27 -3.90 -22.86
C LYS A 393 -14.13 -2.39 -22.57
N ILE A 394 -15.05 -1.83 -21.78
CA ILE A 394 -15.10 -0.39 -21.43
C ILE A 394 -14.05 -0.03 -20.36
N ASP A 395 -13.56 -1.02 -19.62
CA ASP A 395 -12.66 -0.77 -18.46
C ASP A 395 -11.19 -0.61 -18.86
N LEU A 396 -10.85 -0.77 -20.14
CA LEU A 396 -9.47 -0.75 -20.64
C LEU A 396 -9.29 0.24 -21.79
N LEU A 397 -8.31 1.11 -21.66
CA LEU A 397 -7.76 1.83 -22.81
C LEU A 397 -6.99 0.83 -23.69
N SER A 398 -7.26 0.79 -24.97
CA SER A 398 -6.77 -0.23 -25.94
C SER A 398 -5.25 -0.33 -26.09
N THR A 399 -4.49 0.59 -25.51
CA THR A 399 -3.02 0.62 -25.51
C THR A 399 -2.43 0.63 -24.10
N SER A 400 -3.25 0.44 -23.07
CA SER A 400 -2.74 0.39 -21.69
C SER A 400 -1.92 -0.88 -21.45
N THR A 401 -0.94 -0.81 -20.54
CA THR A 401 -0.15 -1.99 -20.12
C THR A 401 -1.04 -3.14 -19.68
N ALA A 402 -2.15 -2.85 -19.00
CA ALA A 402 -3.12 -3.86 -18.59
C ALA A 402 -3.82 -4.55 -19.76
N ASP A 403 -4.15 -3.82 -20.85
CA ASP A 403 -4.74 -4.38 -22.07
C ASP A 403 -3.76 -5.29 -22.80
N ILE A 404 -2.50 -4.88 -22.89
CA ILE A 404 -1.44 -5.68 -23.52
C ILE A 404 -1.24 -6.98 -22.77
N CYS A 405 -1.10 -6.93 -21.44
CA CYS A 405 -0.94 -8.11 -20.58
C CYS A 405 -2.16 -9.05 -20.68
N LEU A 406 -3.35 -8.49 -20.68
CA LEU A 406 -4.60 -9.25 -20.80
C LEU A 406 -4.71 -9.93 -22.17
N THR A 407 -4.32 -9.23 -23.25
CA THR A 407 -4.31 -9.80 -24.61
C THR A 407 -3.35 -10.97 -24.69
N ALA A 408 -2.14 -10.86 -24.14
CA ALA A 408 -1.18 -11.96 -24.06
C ALA A 408 -1.69 -13.13 -23.20
N THR A 409 -2.35 -12.86 -22.05
CA THR A 409 -2.94 -13.91 -21.22
C THR A 409 -4.08 -14.64 -21.93
N LYS A 410 -4.91 -13.95 -22.70
CA LYS A 410 -5.92 -14.57 -23.57
C LYS A 410 -5.26 -15.44 -24.65
N GLY A 411 -4.14 -15.01 -25.21
CA GLY A 411 -3.34 -15.80 -26.16
C GLY A 411 -2.84 -17.11 -25.53
N MET A 412 -2.29 -17.04 -24.32
CA MET A 412 -1.87 -18.21 -23.55
C MET A 412 -3.04 -19.20 -23.31
N ILE A 413 -4.20 -18.69 -22.89
CA ILE A 413 -5.39 -19.51 -22.67
C ILE A 413 -5.82 -20.21 -23.97
N ALA A 414 -5.79 -19.51 -25.11
CA ALA A 414 -6.15 -20.05 -26.41
C ALA A 414 -5.19 -21.19 -26.83
N PHE A 415 -3.86 -20.98 -26.74
CA PHE A 415 -2.87 -22.04 -27.00
C PHE A 415 -3.11 -23.28 -26.15
N ARG A 416 -3.34 -23.10 -24.85
CA ARG A 416 -3.56 -24.22 -23.92
C ARG A 416 -4.90 -24.92 -24.07
N LYS A 417 -5.84 -24.30 -24.80
CA LYS A 417 -7.10 -24.92 -25.26
C LYS A 417 -6.98 -25.64 -26.61
N GLY A 418 -5.81 -25.58 -27.25
CA GLY A 418 -5.58 -26.18 -28.54
C GLY A 418 -5.94 -25.28 -29.73
N ASP A 419 -6.30 -24.01 -29.51
CA ASP A 419 -6.61 -23.04 -30.56
C ASP A 419 -5.36 -22.18 -30.84
N ALA A 420 -4.40 -22.76 -31.56
CA ALA A 420 -3.11 -22.15 -31.86
C ALA A 420 -3.25 -20.89 -32.72
N ASP A 421 -4.14 -20.89 -33.72
CA ASP A 421 -4.33 -19.74 -34.62
C ASP A 421 -4.80 -18.50 -33.85
N LYS A 422 -5.78 -18.68 -32.98
CA LYS A 422 -6.26 -17.62 -32.11
C LYS A 422 -5.19 -17.20 -31.10
N GLY A 423 -4.48 -18.16 -30.51
CA GLY A 423 -3.37 -17.91 -29.59
C GLY A 423 -2.29 -17.04 -30.22
N MET A 424 -1.85 -17.41 -31.43
CA MET A 424 -0.85 -16.68 -32.22
C MET A 424 -1.32 -15.26 -32.55
N SER A 425 -2.53 -15.11 -33.07
CA SER A 425 -3.12 -13.81 -33.40
C SER A 425 -3.15 -12.87 -32.19
N LEU A 426 -3.53 -13.37 -31.01
CA LEU A 426 -3.59 -12.59 -29.76
C LEU A 426 -2.19 -12.18 -29.28
N TYR A 427 -1.19 -13.07 -29.35
CA TYR A 427 0.18 -12.71 -28.98
C TYR A 427 0.81 -11.72 -29.94
N ILE A 428 0.62 -11.88 -31.25
CA ILE A 428 1.09 -10.91 -32.25
C ILE A 428 0.50 -9.52 -31.95
N ASN A 429 -0.79 -9.43 -31.68
CA ASN A 429 -1.44 -8.16 -31.29
C ASN A 429 -0.83 -7.56 -30.02
N ALA A 430 -0.57 -8.38 -28.99
CA ALA A 430 0.07 -7.91 -27.75
C ALA A 430 1.50 -7.41 -28.01
N ILE A 431 2.29 -8.11 -28.82
CA ILE A 431 3.65 -7.74 -29.21
C ILE A 431 3.66 -6.43 -29.99
N GLU A 432 2.77 -6.27 -30.96
CA GLU A 432 2.65 -5.04 -31.76
C GLU A 432 2.31 -3.84 -30.86
N LYS A 433 1.30 -3.96 -30.00
CA LYS A 433 0.92 -2.91 -29.05
C LYS A 433 2.04 -2.57 -28.05
N SER A 434 2.87 -3.53 -27.66
CA SER A 434 3.96 -3.31 -26.72
C SER A 434 5.21 -2.70 -27.36
N ARG A 435 5.38 -2.83 -28.68
CA ARG A 435 6.55 -2.30 -29.40
C ARG A 435 6.66 -0.78 -29.31
N ASP A 436 5.54 -0.09 -29.31
CA ASP A 436 5.47 1.37 -29.24
C ASP A 436 5.62 1.94 -27.83
N ARG A 437 5.73 1.07 -26.81
CA ARG A 437 5.86 1.43 -25.39
C ARG A 437 7.31 1.68 -25.01
N THR A 438 7.83 2.84 -25.42
CA THR A 438 9.20 3.27 -25.09
C THR A 438 9.39 3.59 -23.60
N ASP A 439 8.29 3.84 -22.90
CA ASP A 439 8.23 4.05 -21.44
C ASP A 439 8.37 2.75 -20.63
N TYR A 440 8.18 1.58 -21.26
CA TYR A 440 8.31 0.27 -20.63
C TYR A 440 8.76 -0.81 -21.63
N PRO A 441 10.03 -0.78 -22.08
CA PRO A 441 10.53 -1.69 -23.13
C PRO A 441 10.51 -3.17 -22.73
N GLU A 442 10.64 -3.48 -21.44
CA GLU A 442 10.58 -4.84 -20.91
C GLU A 442 9.23 -5.52 -21.17
N LEU A 443 8.16 -4.74 -21.37
CA LEU A 443 6.84 -5.27 -21.69
C LEU A 443 6.84 -6.04 -23.01
N ASN A 444 7.55 -5.54 -24.02
CA ASN A 444 7.69 -6.21 -25.32
C ASN A 444 8.51 -7.51 -25.19
N HIS A 445 9.64 -7.46 -24.45
CA HIS A 445 10.46 -8.64 -24.22
C HIS A 445 9.68 -9.73 -23.47
N SER A 446 8.92 -9.34 -22.45
CA SER A 446 8.06 -10.27 -21.71
C SER A 446 6.97 -10.89 -22.59
N ALA A 447 6.35 -10.11 -23.50
CA ALA A 447 5.36 -10.62 -24.44
C ALA A 447 5.97 -11.63 -25.42
N LEU A 448 7.14 -11.33 -25.97
CA LEU A 448 7.86 -12.23 -26.90
C LEU A 448 8.29 -13.53 -26.21
N LEU A 449 8.86 -13.47 -24.99
CA LEU A 449 9.29 -14.67 -24.27
C LEU A 449 8.11 -15.55 -23.84
N ASN A 450 6.99 -14.96 -23.40
CA ASN A 450 5.78 -15.72 -23.12
C ASN A 450 5.21 -16.38 -24.39
N PHE A 451 5.24 -15.68 -25.53
CA PHE A 451 4.82 -16.23 -26.81
C PHE A 451 5.70 -17.43 -27.21
N CYS A 452 7.02 -17.27 -27.16
CA CYS A 452 7.98 -18.37 -27.42
C CYS A 452 7.72 -19.58 -26.56
N ARG A 453 7.47 -19.38 -25.27
CA ARG A 453 7.12 -20.47 -24.34
C ARG A 453 5.86 -21.23 -24.78
N GLU A 454 4.78 -20.51 -25.10
CA GLU A 454 3.52 -21.15 -25.45
C GLU A 454 3.58 -21.89 -26.81
N ILE A 455 4.34 -21.38 -27.79
CA ILE A 455 4.60 -22.10 -29.05
C ILE A 455 5.27 -23.45 -28.78
N LEU A 456 6.35 -23.46 -27.97
CA LEU A 456 7.09 -24.68 -27.67
C LEU A 456 6.31 -25.67 -26.79
N ILE A 457 5.40 -25.17 -25.95
CA ILE A 457 4.50 -26.03 -25.16
C ILE A 457 3.42 -26.63 -26.05
N TYR A 458 2.91 -25.89 -27.04
CA TYR A 458 1.88 -26.35 -27.95
C TYR A 458 2.42 -27.42 -28.90
N GLU A 459 3.59 -27.16 -29.50
CA GLU A 459 4.24 -28.08 -30.43
C GLU A 459 5.76 -27.86 -30.43
N ASN A 460 6.48 -28.84 -29.92
CA ASN A 460 7.96 -28.80 -29.80
C ASN A 460 8.64 -29.35 -31.07
N SER A 461 8.27 -28.82 -32.24
CA SER A 461 8.83 -29.20 -33.55
C SER A 461 10.16 -28.50 -33.84
N VAL A 462 10.96 -29.03 -34.77
CA VAL A 462 12.21 -28.41 -35.22
C VAL A 462 11.94 -27.03 -35.83
N GLU A 463 10.83 -26.88 -36.55
CA GLU A 463 10.43 -25.61 -37.16
C GLU A 463 10.14 -24.55 -36.09
N ASN A 464 9.35 -24.89 -35.08
CA ASN A 464 9.04 -23.99 -33.97
C ASN A 464 10.28 -23.64 -33.14
N LYS A 465 11.20 -24.59 -32.93
CA LYS A 465 12.49 -24.31 -32.25
C LYS A 465 13.32 -23.30 -33.02
N ASN A 466 13.48 -23.46 -34.34
CA ASN A 466 14.22 -22.54 -35.19
C ASN A 466 13.57 -21.14 -35.20
N TYR A 467 12.26 -21.08 -35.26
CA TYR A 467 11.51 -19.83 -35.16
C TYR A 467 11.76 -19.12 -33.82
N VAL A 468 11.63 -19.84 -32.71
CA VAL A 468 11.88 -19.30 -31.35
C VAL A 468 13.33 -18.83 -31.19
N LEU A 469 14.30 -19.60 -31.66
CA LEU A 469 15.72 -19.20 -31.64
C LEU A 469 15.93 -17.88 -32.37
N SER A 470 15.34 -17.71 -33.55
CA SER A 470 15.43 -16.45 -34.32
C SER A 470 14.88 -15.22 -33.57
N ILE A 471 13.95 -15.42 -32.65
CA ILE A 471 13.40 -14.36 -31.78
C ILE A 471 14.36 -14.08 -30.62
N ILE A 472 14.81 -15.13 -29.92
CA ILE A 472 15.63 -15.02 -28.70
C ILE A 472 16.99 -14.37 -28.98
N GLU A 473 17.60 -14.69 -30.14
CA GLU A 473 18.89 -14.12 -30.57
C GLU A 473 18.83 -12.59 -30.76
N LYS A 474 17.65 -12.04 -31.06
CA LYS A 474 17.44 -10.61 -31.24
C LYS A 474 17.09 -9.89 -29.94
N LEU A 475 16.74 -10.61 -28.88
CA LEU A 475 16.40 -10.02 -27.60
C LEU A 475 17.68 -9.72 -26.79
N PRO A 476 17.79 -8.52 -26.21
CA PRO A 476 18.92 -8.19 -25.35
C PRO A 476 19.00 -9.16 -24.16
N HIS A 477 20.23 -9.47 -23.76
CA HIS A 477 20.48 -10.15 -22.49
C HIS A 477 20.30 -9.13 -21.36
N ASP A 478 19.17 -9.22 -20.66
CA ASP A 478 18.90 -8.38 -19.50
C ASP A 478 18.97 -9.20 -18.21
N ASP A 479 20.20 -9.41 -17.75
CA ASP A 479 20.49 -10.18 -16.53
C ASP A 479 20.01 -9.45 -15.25
N LYS A 480 19.68 -8.16 -15.35
CA LYS A 480 19.21 -7.35 -14.22
C LYS A 480 17.72 -7.57 -13.94
N ASN A 481 16.94 -7.90 -14.98
CA ASN A 481 15.51 -8.18 -14.84
C ASN A 481 15.27 -9.67 -14.61
N LYS A 482 15.13 -10.06 -13.34
CA LYS A 482 14.98 -11.47 -12.94
C LYS A 482 13.72 -12.13 -13.52
N GLU A 483 12.66 -11.38 -13.79
CA GLU A 483 11.45 -11.91 -14.44
C GLU A 483 11.76 -12.33 -15.88
N LEU A 484 12.43 -11.48 -16.64
CA LEU A 484 12.85 -11.79 -18.02
C LEU A 484 13.88 -12.91 -18.04
N ALA A 485 14.82 -12.92 -17.10
CA ALA A 485 15.80 -14.00 -16.95
C ALA A 485 15.12 -15.35 -16.69
N ASN A 486 14.16 -15.43 -15.75
CA ASN A 486 13.40 -16.65 -15.46
C ASN A 486 12.55 -17.11 -16.67
N LEU A 487 11.92 -16.18 -17.39
CA LEU A 487 11.16 -16.52 -18.61
C LEU A 487 12.09 -17.06 -19.70
N ARG A 488 13.25 -16.44 -19.89
CA ARG A 488 14.26 -16.89 -20.86
C ARG A 488 14.76 -18.28 -20.51
N GLU A 489 15.03 -18.55 -19.25
CA GLU A 489 15.44 -19.88 -18.77
C GLU A 489 14.36 -20.92 -19.06
N GLN A 490 13.07 -20.64 -18.78
CA GLN A 490 11.96 -21.53 -19.11
C GLN A 490 11.93 -21.88 -20.60
N VAL A 491 12.09 -20.87 -21.47
CA VAL A 491 12.12 -21.07 -22.94
C VAL A 491 13.35 -21.89 -23.35
N THR A 492 14.51 -21.64 -22.77
CA THR A 492 15.75 -22.39 -23.02
C THR A 492 15.62 -23.85 -22.63
N VAL A 493 15.00 -24.15 -21.49
CA VAL A 493 14.71 -25.52 -21.07
C VAL A 493 13.82 -26.26 -22.07
N LEU A 494 12.79 -25.58 -22.61
CA LEU A 494 11.90 -26.15 -23.61
C LEU A 494 12.61 -26.38 -24.96
N LEU A 495 13.49 -25.49 -25.38
CA LEU A 495 14.32 -25.65 -26.59
C LEU A 495 15.23 -26.87 -26.53
N ASN A 496 15.77 -27.18 -25.35
CA ASN A 496 16.70 -28.30 -25.13
C ASN A 496 15.99 -29.65 -24.93
N LYS A 497 14.66 -29.71 -24.84
CA LYS A 497 13.92 -30.98 -24.85
C LYS A 497 14.01 -31.63 -26.22
N GLU A 498 14.09 -32.95 -26.28
CA GLU A 498 13.98 -33.68 -27.54
C GLU A 498 12.64 -33.37 -28.23
N CYS A 499 12.64 -33.34 -29.58
CA CYS A 499 11.41 -33.15 -30.33
C CYS A 499 10.55 -34.41 -30.18
N GLU A 500 9.32 -34.27 -29.73
CA GLU A 500 8.31 -35.32 -29.72
C GLU A 500 7.78 -35.61 -31.13
#